data_d4de9446c9cd710d44b561b7f13df88e
#
_entry.id   d4de9446c9cd710d44b561b7f13df88e
#
_cell.length_a   1.000
_cell.length_b   1.000
_cell.length_c   1.000
_cell.angle_alpha   90.00
_cell.angle_beta   90.00
_cell.angle_gamma   90.00
#
_symmetry.space_group_name_H-M   'P 1'
#
loop_
_entity.id
_entity.type
_entity.pdbx_description
1 polymer ?
#
loop_
_entity_poly.entity_id
_entity_poly.type
_entity_poly.pdbx_seq_one_letter_code
_entity_poly.pdbx_strand_id
1 'polypeptide(L)'
;QRGNLPVVEDVCSGGMAIMPMIGRARLLRMWGGVMDMSMDGSPFIDSTEVKELFFNGGWCYGGFKATPASGYCYAHLLATDLPHEVATAYRLDRFRRGAMIDEKGVGPQPNLH
;
A
#
# COMPACT_ATOMS: atom_id res chain seq x y z
N GLN A 1 2.28 19.45 -4.13
CA GLN A 1 0.86 19.06 -4.11
C GLN A 1 0.21 19.66 -2.87
N ARG A 2 -0.96 20.29 -3.04
CA ARG A 2 -1.71 20.91 -1.94
C ARG A 2 -2.62 19.88 -1.30
N GLY A 3 -2.70 19.89 0.04
CA GLY A 3 -3.70 19.13 0.77
C GLY A 3 -5.11 19.74 0.61
N ASN A 4 -6.12 18.95 0.94
CA ASN A 4 -7.54 19.35 0.89
C ASN A 4 -8.05 19.56 2.33
N LEU A 5 -8.62 20.72 2.64
CA LEU A 5 -9.10 21.06 3.98
C LEU A 5 -10.16 20.08 4.53
N PRO A 6 -11.21 19.70 3.79
CA PRO A 6 -12.16 18.69 4.29
C PRO A 6 -11.51 17.38 4.72
N VAL A 7 -10.55 16.88 3.96
CA VAL A 7 -9.79 15.65 4.33
C VAL A 7 -8.99 15.86 5.61
N VAL A 8 -8.43 17.05 5.84
CA VAL A 8 -7.72 17.37 7.08
C VAL A 8 -8.67 17.34 8.28
N GLU A 9 -9.88 17.89 8.14
CA GLU A 9 -10.90 17.85 9.20
C GLU A 9 -11.28 16.41 9.54
N ASP A 10 -11.51 15.57 8.55
CA ASP A 10 -11.84 14.15 8.74
C ASP A 10 -10.69 13.38 9.42
N VAL A 11 -9.46 13.57 8.95
CA VAL A 11 -8.27 12.92 9.54
C VAL A 11 -8.04 13.38 10.98
N CYS A 12 -8.18 14.67 11.26
CA CYS A 12 -8.05 15.20 12.62
C CYS A 12 -9.16 14.68 13.53
N SER A 13 -10.40 14.64 13.06
CA SER A 13 -11.54 14.12 13.82
C SER A 13 -11.38 12.64 14.14
N GLY A 14 -11.00 11.82 13.14
CA GLY A 14 -10.69 10.42 13.35
C GLY A 14 -9.51 10.19 14.29
N GLY A 15 -8.45 10.98 14.13
CA GLY A 15 -7.29 10.95 15.03
C GLY A 15 -7.65 11.28 16.48
N MET A 16 -8.47 12.29 16.71
CA MET A 16 -8.93 12.68 18.05
C MET A 16 -9.87 11.64 18.67
N ALA A 17 -10.64 10.91 17.87
CA ALA A 17 -11.49 9.82 18.35
C ALA A 17 -10.65 8.67 18.94
N ILE A 18 -9.49 8.40 18.36
CA ILE A 18 -8.57 7.34 18.83
C ILE A 18 -7.64 7.87 19.92
N MET A 19 -7.13 9.09 19.77
CA MET A 19 -6.14 9.70 20.63
C MET A 19 -6.54 11.16 20.94
N PRO A 20 -7.36 11.40 21.99
CA PRO A 20 -7.91 12.73 22.29
C PRO A 20 -6.87 13.85 22.47
N MET A 21 -5.64 13.50 22.87
CA MET A 21 -4.56 14.47 23.03
C MET A 21 -4.17 15.19 21.72
N ILE A 22 -4.47 14.62 20.56
CA ILE A 22 -4.23 15.24 19.26
C ILE A 22 -4.98 16.57 19.14
N GLY A 23 -6.15 16.72 19.78
CA GLY A 23 -6.90 17.97 19.80
C GLY A 23 -6.19 19.17 20.43
N ARG A 24 -5.07 18.93 21.13
CA ARG A 24 -4.20 19.99 21.69
C ARG A 24 -3.01 20.32 20.78
N ALA A 25 -2.79 19.52 19.73
CA ALA A 25 -1.71 19.73 18.78
C ALA A 25 -2.05 20.84 17.79
N ARG A 26 -1.03 21.46 17.21
CA ARG A 26 -1.17 22.43 16.13
C ARG A 26 -0.90 21.77 14.81
N LEU A 27 -1.75 22.00 13.82
CA LEU A 27 -1.48 21.61 12.44
C LEU A 27 -0.33 22.47 11.92
N LEU A 28 0.81 21.85 11.64
CA LEU A 28 2.00 22.54 11.13
C LEU A 28 2.03 22.56 9.60
N ARG A 29 1.61 21.48 8.96
CA ARG A 29 1.67 21.32 7.49
C ARG A 29 0.70 20.25 7.04
N MET A 30 0.20 20.41 5.83
CA MET A 30 -0.52 19.38 5.09
C MET A 30 0.00 19.30 3.65
N TRP A 31 -0.03 18.13 3.07
CA TRP A 31 0.31 17.91 1.67
C TRP A 31 -0.43 16.65 1.16
N GLY A 32 -0.56 16.55 -0.15
CA GLY A 32 -1.04 15.34 -0.82
C GLY A 32 0.08 14.61 -1.54
N GLY A 33 -0.12 13.36 -1.83
CA GLY A 33 0.76 12.50 -2.60
C GLY A 33 0.03 11.84 -3.77
N VAL A 34 0.77 11.16 -4.62
CA VAL A 34 0.23 10.26 -5.64
C VAL A 34 0.28 8.85 -5.09
N MET A 35 -0.82 8.13 -5.20
CA MET A 35 -0.91 6.72 -4.82
C MET A 35 -0.59 5.82 -6.01
N ASP A 36 0.19 4.77 -5.78
CA ASP A 36 0.48 3.70 -6.73
C ASP A 36 -0.59 2.61 -6.62
N MET A 37 -1.69 2.76 -7.34
CA MET A 37 -2.80 1.82 -7.29
C MET A 37 -2.60 0.65 -8.26
N SER A 38 -2.62 -0.58 -7.73
CA SER A 38 -2.82 -1.78 -8.55
C SER A 38 -4.30 -1.98 -8.86
N MET A 39 -4.62 -2.81 -9.86
CA MET A 39 -6.02 -3.02 -10.26
C MET A 39 -6.86 -3.76 -9.21
N ASP A 40 -6.25 -4.56 -8.37
CA ASP A 40 -6.91 -5.32 -7.30
C ASP A 40 -6.66 -4.74 -5.89
N GLY A 41 -5.97 -3.59 -5.81
CA GLY A 41 -5.67 -2.96 -4.53
C GLY A 41 -4.54 -3.61 -3.73
N SER A 42 -3.98 -4.72 -4.22
CA SER A 42 -2.92 -5.47 -3.55
C SER A 42 -1.54 -5.21 -4.16
N PRO A 43 -0.45 -5.29 -3.37
CA PRO A 43 0.89 -4.99 -3.83
C PRO A 43 1.45 -6.07 -4.77
N PHE A 44 2.65 -5.80 -5.26
CA PHE A 44 3.48 -6.77 -5.96
C PHE A 44 4.79 -6.98 -5.20
N ILE A 45 5.17 -8.23 -5.00
CA ILE A 45 6.48 -8.64 -4.50
C ILE A 45 6.92 -9.83 -5.35
N ASP A 46 7.69 -9.59 -6.40
CA ASP A 46 8.05 -10.64 -7.36
C ASP A 46 9.36 -10.34 -8.08
N SER A 47 9.95 -11.36 -8.69
CA SER A 47 10.97 -11.22 -9.72
C SER A 47 10.31 -10.84 -11.05
N THR A 48 11.03 -10.11 -11.89
CA THR A 48 10.56 -9.75 -13.22
C THR A 48 11.07 -10.75 -14.28
N GLU A 49 10.63 -10.59 -15.54
CA GLU A 49 11.16 -11.35 -16.67
C GLU A 49 12.61 -10.99 -17.01
N VAL A 50 13.12 -9.88 -16.47
CA VAL A 50 14.50 -9.45 -16.62
C VAL A 50 15.33 -10.05 -15.49
N LYS A 51 16.39 -10.76 -15.86
CA LYS A 51 17.29 -11.38 -14.88
C LYS A 51 17.81 -10.35 -13.85
N GLU A 52 17.80 -10.73 -12.59
CA GLU A 52 18.27 -9.91 -11.45
C GLU A 52 17.48 -8.60 -11.24
N LEU A 53 16.32 -8.44 -11.88
CA LEU A 53 15.43 -7.33 -11.63
C LEU A 53 14.21 -7.81 -10.84
N PHE A 54 14.06 -7.27 -9.64
CA PHE A 54 12.96 -7.57 -8.73
C PHE A 54 12.08 -6.35 -8.54
N PHE A 55 10.83 -6.57 -8.17
CA PHE A 55 9.87 -5.51 -7.98
C PHE A 55 9.14 -5.65 -6.62
N ASN A 56 9.04 -4.54 -5.90
CA ASN A 56 8.24 -4.40 -4.69
C ASN A 56 7.53 -3.04 -4.75
N GLY A 57 6.22 -3.04 -4.98
CA GLY A 57 5.47 -1.80 -5.18
C GLY A 57 3.97 -2.04 -5.32
N GLY A 58 3.23 -0.99 -5.69
CA GLY A 58 1.77 -1.07 -5.84
C GLY A 58 1.04 -1.21 -4.51
N TRP A 59 1.56 -0.61 -3.45
CA TRP A 59 1.07 -0.79 -2.07
C TRP A 59 -0.22 -0.04 -1.76
N CYS A 60 -0.73 0.74 -2.68
CA CYS A 60 -1.99 1.46 -2.52
C CYS A 60 -2.04 2.25 -1.20
N TYR A 61 -2.97 1.92 -0.32
CA TYR A 61 -3.12 2.56 0.99
C TYR A 61 -2.22 1.98 2.09
N GLY A 62 -1.59 0.84 1.84
CA GLY A 62 -0.96 -0.01 2.85
C GLY A 62 0.54 0.17 3.03
N GLY A 63 1.20 0.93 2.17
CA GLY A 63 2.66 0.92 2.05
C GLY A 63 3.42 1.21 3.33
N PHE A 64 3.06 2.28 4.03
CA PHE A 64 3.77 2.67 5.26
C PHE A 64 3.66 1.60 6.36
N LYS A 65 2.45 1.16 6.67
CA LYS A 65 2.23 0.16 7.73
C LYS A 65 2.79 -1.21 7.40
N ALA A 66 2.85 -1.56 6.11
CA ALA A 66 3.36 -2.85 5.64
C ALA A 66 4.88 -2.89 5.46
N THR A 67 5.58 -1.77 5.61
CA THR A 67 7.03 -1.66 5.36
C THR A 67 7.86 -2.77 6.01
N PRO A 68 7.70 -3.12 7.30
CA PRO A 68 8.51 -4.18 7.91
C PRO A 68 8.27 -5.56 7.29
N ALA A 69 7.01 -5.94 7.10
CA ALA A 69 6.64 -7.23 6.52
C ALA A 69 7.02 -7.32 5.05
N SER A 70 6.78 -6.25 4.29
CA SER A 70 7.19 -6.11 2.90
C SER A 70 8.70 -6.26 2.74
N GLY A 71 9.46 -5.55 3.56
CA GLY A 71 10.92 -5.63 3.54
C GLY A 71 11.43 -7.04 3.85
N TYR A 72 10.83 -7.72 4.80
CA TYR A 72 11.17 -9.11 5.14
C TYR A 72 10.90 -10.07 3.96
N CYS A 73 9.70 -10.02 3.39
CA CYS A 73 9.35 -10.87 2.24
C CYS A 73 10.22 -10.58 1.01
N TYR A 74 10.52 -9.31 0.77
CA TYR A 74 11.36 -8.90 -0.34
C TYR A 74 12.82 -9.32 -0.15
N ALA A 75 13.37 -9.21 1.06
CA ALA A 75 14.70 -9.70 1.38
C ALA A 75 14.81 -11.22 1.20
N HIS A 76 13.77 -11.98 1.58
CA HIS A 76 13.71 -13.41 1.32
C HIS A 76 13.75 -13.72 -0.18
N LEU A 77 12.96 -13.02 -0.98
CA LEU A 77 12.96 -13.17 -2.44
C LEU A 77 14.34 -12.89 -3.04
N LEU A 78 15.00 -11.80 -2.62
CA LEU A 78 16.32 -11.43 -3.11
C LEU A 78 17.40 -12.46 -2.75
N ALA A 79 17.26 -13.10 -1.58
CA ALA A 79 18.25 -14.06 -1.10
C ALA A 79 18.08 -15.47 -1.69
N THR A 80 16.86 -15.85 -2.08
CA THR A 80 16.51 -17.23 -2.44
C THR A 80 15.98 -17.41 -3.84
N ASP A 81 15.69 -16.32 -4.56
CA ASP A 81 14.93 -16.29 -5.83
C ASP A 81 13.51 -16.92 -5.73
N LEU A 82 13.02 -17.11 -4.51
CA LEU A 82 11.71 -17.69 -4.24
C LEU A 82 10.85 -16.72 -3.43
N PRO A 83 9.54 -16.58 -3.73
CA PRO A 83 8.66 -15.78 -2.92
C PRO A 83 8.53 -16.38 -1.52
N HIS A 84 8.51 -15.53 -0.50
CA HIS A 84 8.16 -15.96 0.85
C HIS A 84 6.73 -16.50 0.89
N GLU A 85 6.43 -17.46 1.76
CA GLU A 85 5.12 -18.15 1.81
C GLU A 85 3.91 -17.20 1.89
N VAL A 86 4.02 -16.12 2.68
CA VAL A 86 2.95 -15.11 2.81
C VAL A 86 2.88 -14.15 1.62
N ALA A 87 3.85 -14.16 0.72
CA ALA A 87 3.92 -13.29 -0.45
C ALA A 87 3.60 -14.00 -1.78
N THR A 88 3.28 -15.28 -1.74
CA THR A 88 3.07 -16.11 -2.93
C THR A 88 1.95 -15.64 -3.85
N ALA A 89 0.97 -14.90 -3.31
CA ALA A 89 -0.14 -14.33 -4.07
C ALA A 89 0.23 -13.02 -4.80
N TYR A 90 1.26 -12.31 -4.34
CA TYR A 90 1.59 -10.96 -4.81
C TYR A 90 2.46 -10.93 -6.08
N ARG A 91 2.20 -11.84 -7.00
CA ARG A 91 2.96 -12.00 -8.24
C ARG A 91 2.60 -10.95 -9.30
N LEU A 92 3.58 -10.60 -10.13
CA LEU A 92 3.39 -9.70 -11.27
C LEU A 92 2.47 -10.28 -12.34
N ASP A 93 2.49 -11.61 -12.53
CA ASP A 93 1.71 -12.29 -13.55
C ASP A 93 0.25 -12.59 -13.18
N ARG A 94 -0.17 -12.24 -11.92
CA ARG A 94 -1.50 -12.61 -11.40
C ARG A 94 -2.66 -12.09 -12.24
N PHE A 95 -2.54 -10.89 -12.82
CA PHE A 95 -3.58 -10.35 -13.70
C PHE A 95 -3.69 -11.13 -15.00
N ARG A 96 -2.56 -11.48 -15.59
CA ARG A 96 -2.49 -12.29 -16.82
C ARG A 96 -3.08 -13.68 -16.60
N ARG A 97 -2.95 -14.22 -15.39
CA ARG A 97 -3.49 -15.53 -14.98
C ARG A 97 -4.92 -15.48 -14.46
N GLY A 98 -5.53 -14.31 -14.35
CA GLY A 98 -6.85 -14.14 -13.72
C GLY A 98 -6.87 -14.45 -12.22
N ALA A 99 -5.72 -14.42 -11.55
CA ALA A 99 -5.56 -14.73 -10.14
C ALA A 99 -5.53 -13.43 -9.29
N MET A 100 -6.47 -12.53 -9.55
CA MET A 100 -6.61 -11.29 -8.78
C MET A 100 -6.91 -11.60 -7.32
N ILE A 101 -6.35 -10.78 -6.44
CA ILE A 101 -6.55 -10.89 -4.99
C ILE A 101 -7.83 -10.13 -4.64
N ASP A 102 -8.79 -10.81 -4.02
CA ASP A 102 -10.02 -10.19 -3.51
C ASP A 102 -9.85 -9.92 -2.01
N GLU A 103 -9.24 -8.80 -1.69
CA GLU A 103 -9.18 -8.32 -0.32
C GLU A 103 -10.48 -7.60 0.02
N LYS A 104 -11.29 -8.19 0.90
CA LYS A 104 -12.54 -7.58 1.36
C LYS A 104 -12.29 -6.19 1.94
N GLY A 105 -12.86 -5.17 1.29
CA GLY A 105 -12.79 -3.78 1.72
C GLY A 105 -11.58 -2.99 1.19
N VAL A 106 -10.73 -3.57 0.35
CA VAL A 106 -9.56 -2.90 -0.25
C VAL A 106 -9.60 -2.92 -1.79
N GLY A 107 -10.61 -3.53 -2.39
CA GLY A 107 -10.79 -3.56 -3.85
C GLY A 107 -10.79 -2.15 -4.45
N PRO A 108 -10.56 -2.00 -5.76
CA PRO A 108 -10.57 -0.72 -6.44
C PRO A 108 -11.94 -0.08 -6.25
N GLN A 109 -12.05 0.73 -5.22
CA GLN A 109 -13.21 1.60 -5.06
C GLN A 109 -13.09 2.64 -6.16
N PRO A 110 -14.06 2.74 -7.09
CA PRO A 110 -14.09 3.89 -7.97
C PRO A 110 -14.09 5.12 -7.09
N ASN A 111 -13.19 6.06 -7.36
CA ASN A 111 -13.12 7.31 -6.63
C ASN A 111 -14.49 7.97 -6.67
N LEU A 112 -15.23 7.84 -5.60
CA LEU A 112 -16.50 8.49 -5.35
C LEU A 112 -16.25 9.88 -4.75
N HIS A 113 -15.43 10.70 -5.43
CA HIS A 113 -15.21 12.10 -5.03
C HIS A 113 -15.00 12.98 -6.26
#